data_dd1d9a9fd52c8da8fb24ccb8b0135911
#
_entry.id   dd1d9a9fd52c8da8fb24ccb8b0135911
#
_cell.length_a   1.000
_cell.length_b   1.000
_cell.length_c   1.000
_cell.angle_alpha   90.00
_cell.angle_beta   90.00
_cell.angle_gamma   90.00
#
_symmetry.space_group_name_H-M   'P 1'
#
loop_
_entity.id
_entity.type
_entity.pdbx_description
1 polymer ?
#
loop_
_entity_poly.entity_id
_entity_poly.type
_entity_poly.pdbx_seq_one_letter_code
_entity_poly.pdbx_strand_id
1 'polypeptide(L)'
;ASGGPSWWKTPAGQKILTPDLYAKTLVPLLKPLGLKILLEPGRFMSGNAGALVTRVEYIKKTGKKNFVIVDAAMNDLIRPAFYDSFHEIVPLTKKTGALVSSDVVGPVCESGDYFAKDRPLPKVGEGDTLALLSAGAYGSVMGSNYNSRSLPAEILVRGRKASVVRRRQV
;
A
#
# COMPACT_ATOMS: atom_id res chain seq x y z
N ALA A 1 -5.23 26.75 5.69
CA ALA A 1 -4.99 25.98 4.48
C ALA A 1 -3.93 24.91 4.75
N SER A 2 -4.32 23.73 5.20
CA SER A 2 -3.42 22.61 5.51
C SER A 2 -3.35 21.70 4.30
N GLY A 3 -2.39 21.95 3.42
CA GLY A 3 -2.04 21.01 2.39
C GLY A 3 -1.32 19.80 2.99
N GLY A 4 -2.06 18.80 3.43
CA GLY A 4 -1.49 17.50 3.73
C GLY A 4 -0.85 16.88 2.48
N PRO A 5 0.09 15.93 2.65
CA PRO A 5 0.75 15.27 1.54
C PRO A 5 -0.27 14.69 0.54
N SER A 6 0.06 14.70 -0.74
CA SER A 6 -0.85 14.30 -1.83
C SER A 6 -1.38 12.86 -1.72
N TRP A 7 -0.72 12.01 -0.94
CA TRP A 7 -1.11 10.62 -0.69
C TRP A 7 -2.32 10.45 0.27
N TRP A 8 -2.81 11.53 0.88
CA TRP A 8 -4.10 11.54 1.60
C TRP A 8 -5.32 11.67 0.67
N LYS A 9 -5.11 11.88 -0.61
CA LYS A 9 -6.23 12.00 -1.54
C LYS A 9 -6.85 10.64 -1.77
N THR A 10 -8.05 10.46 -1.22
CA THR A 10 -8.94 9.36 -1.63
C THR A 10 -9.25 9.48 -3.13
N PRO A 11 -9.64 8.38 -3.80
CA PRO A 11 -10.20 8.45 -5.14
C PRO A 11 -11.22 9.57 -5.21
N ALA A 12 -11.19 10.35 -6.28
CA ALA A 12 -11.91 11.62 -6.41
C ALA A 12 -13.34 11.52 -5.86
N GLY A 13 -13.63 12.34 -4.86
CA GLY A 13 -14.96 12.51 -4.30
C GLY A 13 -15.30 11.79 -3.00
N GLN A 14 -14.45 10.88 -2.49
CA GLN A 14 -14.71 10.27 -1.17
C GLN A 14 -14.17 11.15 -0.05
N LYS A 15 -15.04 11.50 0.92
CA LYS A 15 -14.60 12.15 2.15
C LYS A 15 -13.84 11.13 3.01
N ILE A 16 -12.62 11.49 3.40
CA ILE A 16 -11.85 10.67 4.36
C ILE A 16 -12.63 10.64 5.68
N LEU A 17 -12.88 9.45 6.19
CA LEU A 17 -13.46 9.27 7.52
C LEU A 17 -12.39 9.58 8.57
N THR A 18 -12.37 10.83 9.02
CA THR A 18 -11.51 11.24 10.14
C THR A 18 -12.09 10.76 11.47
N PRO A 19 -11.26 10.63 12.54
CA PRO A 19 -11.76 10.31 13.87
C PRO A 19 -12.86 11.25 14.36
N ASP A 20 -12.72 12.55 14.06
CA ASP A 20 -13.73 13.55 14.41
C ASP A 20 -15.07 13.32 13.70
N LEU A 21 -15.03 13.01 12.39
CA LEU A 21 -16.24 12.72 11.64
C LEU A 21 -16.88 11.41 12.12
N TYR A 22 -16.06 10.39 12.40
CA TYR A 22 -16.49 9.13 12.96
C TYR A 22 -17.18 9.34 14.33
N ALA A 23 -16.54 10.09 15.22
CA ALA A 23 -17.10 10.42 16.53
C ALA A 23 -18.40 11.23 16.42
N LYS A 24 -18.44 12.28 15.59
CA LYS A 24 -19.65 13.08 15.35
C LYS A 24 -20.83 12.24 14.85
N THR A 25 -20.56 11.19 14.09
CA THR A 25 -21.61 10.32 13.55
C THR A 25 -22.07 9.29 14.58
N LEU A 26 -21.14 8.64 15.30
CA LEU A 26 -21.48 7.51 16.17
C LEU A 26 -21.85 7.91 17.59
N VAL A 27 -21.22 8.92 18.16
CA VAL A 27 -21.47 9.29 19.57
C VAL A 27 -22.95 9.61 19.84
N PRO A 28 -23.67 10.37 18.99
CA PRO A 28 -25.10 10.61 19.21
C PRO A 28 -25.97 9.34 19.24
N LEU A 29 -25.58 8.32 18.46
CA LEU A 29 -26.30 7.04 18.39
C LEU A 29 -25.99 6.14 19.58
N LEU A 30 -24.76 6.18 20.08
CA LEU A 30 -24.29 5.27 21.13
C LEU A 30 -24.51 5.82 22.55
N LYS A 31 -24.41 7.15 22.73
CA LYS A 31 -24.54 7.79 24.03
C LYS A 31 -25.85 7.47 24.76
N PRO A 32 -27.02 7.43 24.09
CA PRO A 32 -28.29 7.09 24.77
C PRO A 32 -28.35 5.67 25.34
N LEU A 33 -27.46 4.78 24.87
CA LEU A 33 -27.45 3.39 25.36
C LEU A 33 -26.89 3.26 26.79
N GLY A 34 -26.19 4.29 27.30
CA GLY A 34 -25.62 4.26 28.65
C GLY A 34 -24.49 3.23 28.82
N LEU A 35 -23.93 2.69 27.71
CA LEU A 35 -22.93 1.63 27.73
C LEU A 35 -21.51 2.20 27.57
N LYS A 36 -20.54 1.49 28.14
CA LYS A 36 -19.13 1.74 27.84
C LYS A 36 -18.81 1.17 26.47
N ILE A 37 -18.33 2.02 25.57
CA ILE A 37 -17.93 1.64 24.21
C ILE A 37 -16.42 1.45 24.16
N LEU A 38 -15.99 0.29 23.67
CA LEU A 38 -14.59 -0.03 23.40
C LEU A 38 -14.39 -0.09 21.88
N LEU A 39 -13.30 0.48 21.39
CA LEU A 39 -12.93 0.50 19.98
C LEU A 39 -11.54 -0.10 19.80
N GLU A 40 -11.32 -0.82 18.69
CA GLU A 40 -10.05 -1.43 18.32
C GLU A 40 -9.60 -0.89 16.94
N PRO A 41 -9.18 0.38 16.84
CA PRO A 41 -8.91 1.05 15.56
C PRO A 41 -7.54 0.66 14.97
N GLY A 42 -7.20 -0.63 14.92
CA GLY A 42 -5.87 -1.15 14.58
C GLY A 42 -5.31 -0.63 13.27
N ARG A 43 -6.09 -0.71 12.18
CA ARG A 43 -5.65 -0.21 10.87
C ARG A 43 -5.44 1.30 10.86
N PHE A 44 -6.25 2.05 11.56
CA PHE A 44 -6.10 3.50 11.67
C PHE A 44 -4.77 3.87 12.34
N MET A 45 -4.37 3.10 13.36
CA MET A 45 -3.15 3.34 14.12
C MET A 45 -1.89 2.91 13.36
N SER A 46 -1.91 1.75 12.69
CA SER A 46 -0.70 1.13 12.14
C SER A 46 -0.62 1.17 10.61
N GLY A 47 -1.73 1.34 9.90
CA GLY A 47 -1.75 1.29 8.44
C GLY A 47 -0.71 2.20 7.80
N ASN A 48 -0.71 3.47 8.18
CA ASN A 48 0.19 4.47 7.61
C ASN A 48 1.61 4.45 8.19
N ALA A 49 1.87 3.59 9.19
CA ALA A 49 3.20 3.46 9.79
C ALA A 49 4.14 2.60 8.94
N GLY A 50 3.65 1.92 7.90
CA GLY A 50 4.48 1.06 7.07
C GLY A 50 4.21 1.20 5.58
N ALA A 51 5.24 0.91 4.80
CA ALA A 51 5.19 0.81 3.35
C ALA A 51 5.93 -0.47 2.90
N LEU A 52 5.46 -1.09 1.84
CA LEU A 52 6.21 -2.13 1.13
C LEU A 52 7.06 -1.44 0.05
N VAL A 53 8.37 -1.64 0.13
CA VAL A 53 9.31 -1.13 -0.88
C VAL A 53 9.63 -2.25 -1.85
N THR A 54 9.57 -1.94 -3.14
CA THR A 54 9.78 -2.89 -4.22
C THR A 54 10.52 -2.25 -5.37
N ARG A 55 11.26 -3.06 -6.13
CA ARG A 55 11.99 -2.62 -7.32
C ARG A 55 11.25 -3.02 -8.57
N VAL A 56 11.26 -2.15 -9.57
CA VAL A 56 10.79 -2.47 -10.92
C VAL A 56 11.82 -3.37 -11.61
N GLU A 57 11.40 -4.58 -11.94
CA GLU A 57 12.27 -5.55 -12.63
C GLU A 57 12.10 -5.45 -14.14
N TYR A 58 10.88 -5.20 -14.62
CA TYR A 58 10.62 -5.18 -16.06
C TYR A 58 9.42 -4.30 -16.41
N ILE A 59 9.49 -3.65 -17.57
CA ILE A 59 8.39 -2.88 -18.16
C ILE A 59 7.90 -3.58 -19.43
N LYS A 60 6.70 -4.14 -19.38
CA LYS A 60 6.08 -4.77 -20.55
C LYS A 60 4.95 -3.88 -21.10
N LYS A 61 5.04 -3.58 -22.38
CA LYS A 61 4.00 -2.87 -23.13
C LYS A 61 3.29 -3.81 -24.08
N THR A 62 1.98 -3.81 -24.02
CA THR A 62 1.14 -4.43 -25.02
C THR A 62 0.38 -3.33 -25.76
N GLY A 63 -0.27 -3.63 -26.90
CA GLY A 63 -1.03 -2.62 -27.61
C GLY A 63 -2.18 -1.98 -26.82
N LYS A 64 -2.54 -2.57 -25.66
CA LYS A 64 -3.66 -2.14 -24.83
C LYS A 64 -3.26 -1.74 -23.40
N LYS A 65 -2.15 -2.26 -22.87
CA LYS A 65 -1.76 -2.07 -21.45
C LYS A 65 -0.27 -1.90 -21.27
N ASN A 66 0.10 -1.17 -20.20
CA ASN A 66 1.45 -1.12 -19.68
C ASN A 66 1.50 -1.92 -18.37
N PHE A 67 2.44 -2.82 -18.27
CA PHE A 67 2.71 -3.58 -17.06
C PHE A 67 4.03 -3.09 -16.44
N VAL A 68 3.97 -2.79 -15.16
CA VAL A 68 5.13 -2.53 -14.31
C VAL A 68 5.30 -3.78 -13.44
N ILE A 69 6.25 -4.63 -13.81
CA ILE A 69 6.53 -5.88 -13.11
C ILE A 69 7.55 -5.57 -12.01
N VAL A 70 7.22 -5.91 -10.78
CA VAL A 70 8.06 -5.60 -9.61
C VAL A 70 8.54 -6.89 -8.94
N ASP A 71 9.56 -6.79 -8.06
CA ASP A 71 10.12 -7.94 -7.34
C ASP A 71 9.26 -8.36 -6.13
N ALA A 72 8.39 -7.50 -5.60
CA ALA A 72 7.39 -7.89 -4.62
C ALA A 72 6.24 -8.66 -5.29
N ALA A 73 5.55 -9.51 -4.53
CA ALA A 73 4.41 -10.27 -4.99
C ALA A 73 3.25 -10.27 -3.98
N MET A 74 2.14 -10.87 -4.36
CA MET A 74 0.97 -10.99 -3.48
C MET A 74 1.27 -11.69 -2.16
N ASN A 75 2.31 -12.52 -2.10
CA ASN A 75 2.75 -13.14 -0.85
C ASN A 75 3.33 -12.14 0.16
N ASP A 76 3.84 -10.99 -0.31
CA ASP A 76 4.40 -9.91 0.52
C ASP A 76 3.31 -8.94 0.99
N LEU A 77 2.31 -8.69 0.12
CA LEU A 77 1.16 -7.83 0.41
C LEU A 77 -0.09 -8.37 -0.31
N ILE A 78 -0.81 -9.27 0.35
CA ILE A 78 -1.96 -9.97 -0.22
C ILE A 78 -3.20 -9.08 -0.42
N ARG A 79 -3.29 -7.95 0.27
CA ARG A 79 -4.52 -7.17 0.37
C ARG A 79 -5.12 -6.70 -0.96
N PRO A 80 -4.34 -6.24 -1.97
CA PRO A 80 -4.91 -5.92 -3.27
C PRO A 80 -5.57 -7.12 -3.95
N ALA A 81 -4.92 -8.28 -3.94
CA ALA A 81 -5.43 -9.50 -4.54
C ALA A 81 -6.64 -10.08 -3.80
N PHE A 82 -6.65 -10.00 -2.47
CA PHE A 82 -7.63 -10.68 -1.62
C PHE A 82 -8.87 -9.82 -1.30
N TYR A 83 -8.69 -8.50 -1.19
CA TYR A 83 -9.75 -7.56 -0.79
C TYR A 83 -9.97 -6.44 -1.79
N ASP A 84 -9.32 -6.47 -2.94
CA ASP A 84 -9.27 -5.34 -3.89
C ASP A 84 -8.89 -4.02 -3.20
N SER A 85 -8.00 -4.13 -2.19
CA SER A 85 -7.63 -3.00 -1.35
C SER A 85 -6.73 -2.04 -2.10
N PHE A 86 -7.09 -0.77 -2.04
CA PHE A 86 -6.27 0.29 -2.59
C PHE A 86 -5.05 0.55 -1.71
N HIS A 87 -3.88 0.55 -2.34
CA HIS A 87 -2.63 1.08 -1.81
C HIS A 87 -2.10 2.14 -2.77
N GLU A 88 -1.73 3.31 -2.24
CA GLU A 88 -1.05 4.31 -3.06
C GLU A 88 0.33 3.78 -3.43
N ILE A 89 0.71 3.94 -4.69
CA ILE A 89 2.01 3.50 -5.21
C ILE A 89 2.77 4.73 -5.70
N VAL A 90 3.93 4.97 -5.11
CA VAL A 90 4.74 6.15 -5.43
C VAL A 90 6.18 5.76 -5.72
N PRO A 91 6.83 6.36 -6.72
CA PRO A 91 8.27 6.23 -6.89
C PRO A 91 9.01 6.87 -5.72
N LEU A 92 10.07 6.22 -5.22
CA LEU A 92 10.93 6.81 -4.18
C LEU A 92 11.82 7.93 -4.71
N THR A 93 12.14 7.89 -5.99
CA THR A 93 12.83 8.99 -6.67
C THR A 93 11.78 9.88 -7.34
N LYS A 94 11.87 11.20 -7.12
CA LYS A 94 10.95 12.16 -7.74
C LYS A 94 10.96 11.99 -9.26
N LYS A 95 9.81 11.70 -9.82
CA LYS A 95 9.58 11.63 -11.26
C LYS A 95 8.73 12.82 -11.70
N THR A 96 9.05 13.36 -12.85
CA THR A 96 8.31 14.44 -13.52
C THR A 96 7.76 13.94 -14.85
N GLY A 97 6.67 14.52 -15.33
CA GLY A 97 6.08 14.18 -16.62
C GLY A 97 4.65 13.65 -16.51
N ALA A 98 4.11 13.23 -17.65
CA ALA A 98 2.75 12.72 -17.75
C ALA A 98 2.60 11.37 -16.98
N LEU A 99 1.41 11.17 -16.40
CA LEU A 99 1.03 9.89 -15.82
C LEU A 99 0.68 8.90 -16.93
N VAL A 100 1.09 7.65 -16.73
CA VAL A 100 0.82 6.53 -17.64
C VAL A 100 -0.04 5.53 -16.90
N SER A 101 -1.20 5.17 -17.48
CA SER A 101 -2.03 4.09 -16.93
C SER A 101 -1.27 2.77 -17.01
N SER A 102 -1.09 2.12 -15.87
CA SER A 102 -0.26 0.92 -15.73
C SER A 102 -0.88 -0.07 -14.75
N ASP A 103 -0.73 -1.36 -15.05
CA ASP A 103 -0.96 -2.42 -14.09
C ASP A 103 0.36 -2.69 -13.37
N VAL A 104 0.37 -2.65 -12.03
CA VAL A 104 1.53 -3.02 -11.21
C VAL A 104 1.34 -4.44 -10.73
N VAL A 105 2.23 -5.33 -11.15
CA VAL A 105 2.08 -6.77 -10.97
C VAL A 105 3.37 -7.37 -10.39
N GLY A 106 3.22 -8.47 -9.65
CA GLY A 106 4.33 -9.24 -9.14
C GLY A 106 4.83 -10.31 -10.13
N PRO A 107 5.84 -11.10 -9.74
CA PRO A 107 6.46 -12.12 -10.59
C PRO A 107 5.85 -13.53 -10.41
N VAL A 108 4.82 -13.69 -9.57
CA VAL A 108 4.21 -15.00 -9.31
C VAL A 108 3.32 -15.42 -10.47
N CYS A 109 3.35 -16.71 -10.81
CA CYS A 109 2.49 -17.29 -11.84
C CYS A 109 1.05 -17.49 -11.32
N GLU A 110 0.39 -16.37 -11.03
CA GLU A 110 -0.96 -16.29 -10.47
C GLU A 110 -1.66 -15.04 -11.00
N SER A 111 -2.88 -15.19 -11.51
CA SER A 111 -3.67 -14.07 -12.05
C SER A 111 -4.01 -13.00 -10.99
N GLY A 112 -4.00 -13.40 -9.73
CA GLY A 112 -4.20 -12.51 -8.58
C GLY A 112 -2.95 -11.71 -8.18
N ASP A 113 -1.78 -11.96 -8.80
CA ASP A 113 -0.54 -11.29 -8.40
C ASP A 113 -0.44 -9.87 -8.98
N TYR A 114 -1.28 -9.00 -8.47
CA TYR A 114 -1.28 -7.58 -8.80
C TYR A 114 -1.38 -6.71 -7.54
N PHE A 115 -0.82 -5.52 -7.64
CA PHE A 115 -0.94 -4.47 -6.62
C PHE A 115 -1.88 -3.36 -7.04
N ALA A 116 -2.00 -3.12 -8.35
CA ALA A 116 -2.91 -2.14 -8.93
C ALA A 116 -3.22 -2.47 -10.38
N LYS A 117 -4.42 -2.12 -10.82
CA LYS A 117 -4.85 -2.17 -12.23
C LYS A 117 -5.19 -0.76 -12.72
N ASP A 118 -4.84 -0.47 -13.97
CA ASP A 118 -5.12 0.80 -14.64
C ASP A 118 -4.72 2.03 -13.79
N ARG A 119 -3.63 1.92 -13.01
CA ARG A 119 -3.17 2.96 -12.09
C ARG A 119 -2.42 4.05 -12.86
N PRO A 120 -2.83 5.32 -12.72
CA PRO A 120 -2.02 6.44 -13.20
C PRO A 120 -0.73 6.55 -12.40
N LEU A 121 0.39 6.26 -13.00
CA LEU A 121 1.72 6.35 -12.40
C LEU A 121 2.62 7.28 -13.23
N PRO A 122 3.54 8.02 -12.60
CA PRO A 122 4.63 8.63 -13.33
C PRO A 122 5.38 7.57 -14.13
N LYS A 123 5.95 7.95 -15.28
CA LYS A 123 6.75 7.02 -16.07
C LYS A 123 7.92 6.51 -15.25
N VAL A 124 7.94 5.20 -15.01
CA VAL A 124 9.01 4.48 -14.33
C VAL A 124 9.73 3.55 -15.30
N GLY A 125 10.93 3.11 -14.94
CA GLY A 125 11.76 2.18 -15.70
C GLY A 125 12.32 1.07 -14.82
N GLU A 126 12.96 0.12 -15.44
CA GLU A 126 13.67 -0.97 -14.77
C GLU A 126 14.72 -0.41 -13.79
N GLY A 127 14.82 -1.00 -12.61
CA GLY A 127 15.66 -0.55 -11.52
C GLY A 127 15.06 0.56 -10.65
N ASP A 128 13.98 1.22 -11.06
CA ASP A 128 13.30 2.19 -10.20
C ASP A 128 12.71 1.51 -8.96
N THR A 129 12.71 2.25 -7.85
CA THR A 129 12.13 1.77 -6.59
C THR A 129 10.78 2.44 -6.34
N LEU A 130 9.78 1.63 -6.00
CA LEU A 130 8.45 2.05 -5.65
C LEU A 130 8.15 1.77 -4.18
N ALA A 131 7.27 2.56 -3.58
CA ALA A 131 6.68 2.27 -2.28
C ALA A 131 5.17 2.12 -2.43
N LEU A 132 4.65 0.99 -1.90
CA LEU A 132 3.22 0.79 -1.69
C LEU A 132 2.91 1.25 -0.28
N LEU A 133 2.17 2.36 -0.17
CA LEU A 133 1.90 3.03 1.10
C LEU A 133 0.80 2.33 1.89
N SER A 134 0.67 2.69 3.17
CA SER A 134 -0.36 2.15 4.08
C SER A 134 -0.29 0.62 4.24
N ALA A 135 0.89 0.03 4.15
CA ALA A 135 1.14 -1.40 4.31
C ALA A 135 1.44 -1.82 5.77
N GLY A 136 1.42 -0.89 6.73
CA GLY A 136 1.73 -1.18 8.14
C GLY A 136 0.69 -2.02 8.86
N ALA A 137 -0.56 -2.07 8.36
CA ALA A 137 -1.59 -2.96 8.85
C ALA A 137 -1.89 -4.04 7.82
N TYR A 138 -1.88 -5.30 8.26
CA TYR A 138 -2.21 -6.47 7.43
C TYR A 138 -1.30 -6.65 6.20
N GLY A 139 -0.13 -6.01 6.17
CA GLY A 139 0.92 -6.29 5.20
C GLY A 139 1.72 -7.50 5.66
N SER A 140 2.73 -7.27 6.48
CA SER A 140 3.66 -8.29 6.97
C SER A 140 2.98 -9.47 7.68
N VAL A 141 1.94 -9.22 8.51
CA VAL A 141 1.25 -10.28 9.26
C VAL A 141 0.42 -11.23 8.40
N MET A 142 0.06 -10.84 7.20
CA MET A 142 -0.61 -11.69 6.21
C MET A 142 0.36 -12.20 5.14
N GLY A 143 1.64 -11.89 5.26
CA GLY A 143 2.68 -12.41 4.39
C GLY A 143 2.76 -13.94 4.46
N SER A 144 3.14 -14.57 3.36
CA SER A 144 3.23 -16.02 3.25
C SER A 144 4.43 -16.45 2.39
N ASN A 145 4.71 -17.73 2.41
CA ASN A 145 5.70 -18.33 1.52
C ASN A 145 5.08 -18.90 0.23
N TYR A 146 3.97 -18.34 -0.21
CA TYR A 146 3.34 -18.76 -1.46
C TYR A 146 4.35 -18.75 -2.63
N ASN A 147 4.31 -19.76 -3.47
CA ASN A 147 5.30 -20.04 -4.52
C ASN A 147 6.75 -20.15 -3.99
N SER A 148 6.93 -20.63 -2.76
CA SER A 148 8.24 -20.80 -2.10
C SER A 148 9.05 -19.49 -2.02
N ARG A 149 8.37 -18.35 -2.01
CA ARG A 149 9.02 -17.05 -1.86
C ARG A 149 9.32 -16.75 -0.39
N SER A 150 10.49 -16.20 -0.16
CA SER A 150 10.93 -15.77 1.18
C SER A 150 10.23 -14.48 1.59
N LEU A 151 9.88 -14.37 2.87
CA LEU A 151 9.35 -13.12 3.43
C LEU A 151 10.40 -12.01 3.38
N PRO A 152 10.00 -10.76 3.07
CA PRO A 152 10.92 -9.63 3.00
C PRO A 152 11.48 -9.27 4.38
N ALA A 153 12.59 -8.54 4.40
CA ALA A 153 13.11 -7.94 5.61
C ALA A 153 12.17 -6.84 6.11
N GLU A 154 12.13 -6.64 7.43
CA GLU A 154 11.47 -5.47 8.03
C GLU A 154 12.52 -4.49 8.54
N ILE A 155 12.37 -3.25 8.14
CA ILE A 155 13.28 -2.15 8.46
C ILE A 155 12.50 -1.08 9.23
N LEU A 156 12.94 -0.78 10.45
CA LEU A 156 12.45 0.35 11.21
C LEU A 156 13.22 1.61 10.84
N VAL A 157 12.49 2.63 10.43
CA VAL A 157 13.06 3.94 10.11
C VAL A 157 12.66 4.95 11.19
N ARG A 158 13.65 5.60 11.80
CA ARG A 158 13.44 6.68 12.77
C ARG A 158 14.28 7.89 12.35
N GLY A 159 13.64 8.91 11.80
CA GLY A 159 14.32 10.06 11.21
C GLY A 159 15.25 9.60 10.08
N ARG A 160 16.54 9.76 10.23
CA ARG A 160 17.56 9.35 9.23
C ARG A 160 18.24 8.01 9.54
N LYS A 161 17.84 7.33 10.59
CA LYS A 161 18.38 6.02 10.98
C LYS A 161 17.46 4.92 10.52
N ALA A 162 18.05 3.86 9.97
CA ALA A 162 17.36 2.63 9.59
C ALA A 162 17.97 1.45 10.38
N SER A 163 17.12 0.56 10.87
CA SER A 163 17.52 -0.62 11.63
C SER A 163 16.73 -1.84 11.16
N VAL A 164 17.41 -2.95 10.94
CA VAL A 164 16.76 -4.23 10.62
C VAL A 164 16.10 -4.75 11.89
N VAL A 165 14.78 -4.89 11.89
CA VAL A 165 14.01 -5.48 13.00
C VAL A 165 13.66 -6.94 12.72
N ARG A 166 13.54 -7.32 11.46
CA ARG A 166 13.45 -8.70 11.01
C ARG A 166 14.29 -8.89 9.75
N ARG A 167 15.19 -9.85 9.75
CA ARG A 167 15.98 -10.20 8.56
C ARG A 167 15.08 -10.86 7.52
N ARG A 168 15.49 -10.76 6.25
CA ARG A 168 14.87 -11.55 5.18
C ARG A 168 14.94 -13.02 5.56
N GLN A 169 13.87 -13.74 5.37
CA GLN A 169 13.85 -15.18 5.46
C GLN A 169 14.71 -15.76 4.32
N VAL A 170 15.51 -16.76 4.60
CA VAL A 170 16.35 -17.53 3.65
C VAL A 170 15.91 -18.97 3.65
#